data_cd160d0ac525357704776a905f91bf7a
#
_entry.id   cd160d0ac525357704776a905f91bf7a
#
_cell.length_a   1.000
_cell.length_b   1.000
_cell.length_c   1.000
_cell.angle_alpha   90.00
_cell.angle_beta   90.00
_cell.angle_gamma   90.00
#
_symmetry.space_group_name_H-M   'P 1'
#
loop_
_entity.id
_entity.type
_entity.pdbx_description
1 polymer ?
#
loop_
_entity_poly.entity_id
_entity_poly.type
_entity_poly.pdbx_seq_one_letter_code
_entity_poly.pdbx_strand_id
1 'polypeptide(L)'
;MNLKHFILTTTLFLISCSNMSLTPEVVRKSDVQKQQYVVIGTILDVTSVTIEGDRETGAAAGALIGGSVGKNVTDSEPESDIAAIIGGIVGSAVGAELGSNLTQNNGIELLIETNGGRMISIIQEVGKYDFRVDQKVRIIKRNGKSRVIPFD
;
A
#
# COMPACT_ATOMS: atom_id res chain seq x y z
N MET A 1 -19.67 -2.80 -33.66
CA MET A 1 -19.44 -3.10 -32.21
C MET A 1 -19.93 -1.86 -31.45
N ASN A 2 -21.03 -1.97 -30.70
CA ASN A 2 -21.71 -0.79 -30.14
C ASN A 2 -20.87 -0.14 -29.04
N LEU A 3 -20.67 1.16 -29.11
CA LEU A 3 -19.93 2.00 -28.14
C LEU A 3 -20.33 1.72 -26.68
N LYS A 4 -21.61 1.39 -26.44
CA LYS A 4 -22.12 1.02 -25.11
C LYS A 4 -21.49 -0.28 -24.56
N HIS A 5 -21.24 -1.27 -25.40
CA HIS A 5 -20.61 -2.54 -24.99
C HIS A 5 -19.11 -2.36 -24.73
N PHE A 6 -18.44 -1.49 -25.48
CA PHE A 6 -17.04 -1.14 -25.27
C PHE A 6 -16.83 -0.41 -23.93
N ILE A 7 -17.69 0.56 -23.61
CA ILE A 7 -17.66 1.29 -22.33
C ILE A 7 -17.93 0.34 -21.17
N LEU A 8 -18.91 -0.56 -21.28
CA LEU A 8 -19.25 -1.52 -20.23
C LEU A 8 -18.11 -2.51 -19.96
N THR A 9 -17.41 -2.96 -21.01
CA THR A 9 -16.27 -3.89 -20.89
C THR A 9 -15.06 -3.19 -20.26
N THR A 10 -14.82 -1.93 -20.61
CA THR A 10 -13.70 -1.13 -20.05
C THR A 10 -13.93 -0.82 -18.56
N THR A 11 -15.16 -0.56 -18.15
CA THR A 11 -15.49 -0.28 -16.74
C THR A 11 -15.30 -1.51 -15.85
N LEU A 12 -15.49 -2.72 -16.38
CA LEU A 12 -15.32 -3.97 -15.63
C LEU A 12 -13.84 -4.29 -15.31
N PHE A 13 -12.89 -3.78 -16.11
CA PHE A 13 -11.45 -3.99 -15.89
C PHE A 13 -10.85 -3.09 -14.79
N LEU A 14 -11.53 -2.01 -14.40
CA LEU A 14 -11.02 -1.05 -13.41
C LEU A 14 -11.25 -1.45 -11.94
N ILE A 15 -11.97 -2.54 -11.67
CA ILE A 15 -12.34 -2.95 -10.29
C ILE A 15 -11.31 -3.89 -9.65
N SER A 16 -10.22 -4.23 -10.33
CA SER A 16 -9.22 -5.19 -9.83
C SER A 16 -8.07 -4.55 -9.04
N CYS A 17 -8.33 -3.49 -8.27
CA CYS A 17 -7.37 -3.06 -7.24
C CYS A 17 -7.55 -3.93 -6.00
N SER A 18 -6.76 -4.98 -5.86
CA SER A 18 -6.66 -5.72 -4.60
C SER A 18 -5.95 -4.84 -3.57
N ASN A 19 -6.71 -4.23 -2.68
CA ASN A 19 -6.16 -3.58 -1.49
C ASN A 19 -5.38 -4.61 -0.67
N MET A 20 -4.06 -4.52 -0.72
CA MET A 20 -3.19 -5.38 0.05
C MET A 20 -3.10 -4.80 1.47
N SER A 21 -4.01 -5.24 2.35
CA SER A 21 -3.97 -4.86 3.76
C SER A 21 -2.62 -5.23 4.38
N LEU A 22 -2.05 -4.28 5.12
CA LEU A 22 -0.82 -4.43 5.91
C LEU A 22 -1.12 -4.68 7.40
N THR A 23 -2.40 -4.83 7.76
CA THR A 23 -2.81 -5.10 9.13
C THR A 23 -2.36 -6.49 9.58
N PRO A 24 -1.93 -6.64 10.84
CA PRO A 24 -1.31 -7.87 11.33
C PRO A 24 -2.24 -9.08 11.38
N GLU A 25 -3.55 -8.88 11.43
CA GLU A 25 -4.56 -9.95 11.45
C GLU A 25 -4.88 -10.54 10.08
N VAL A 26 -4.61 -9.82 8.99
CA VAL A 26 -4.90 -10.28 7.64
C VAL A 26 -3.78 -11.18 7.12
N VAL A 27 -4.12 -12.43 6.83
CA VAL A 27 -3.18 -13.43 6.27
C VAL A 27 -3.46 -13.61 4.79
N ARG A 28 -2.44 -13.48 3.95
CA ARG A 28 -2.58 -13.72 2.52
C ARG A 28 -2.97 -15.18 2.26
N LYS A 29 -3.83 -15.41 1.28
CA LYS A 29 -4.22 -16.76 0.84
C LYS A 29 -3.02 -17.65 0.49
N SER A 30 -1.97 -17.05 -0.11
CA SER A 30 -0.71 -17.73 -0.43
C SER A 30 0.08 -18.19 0.80
N ASP A 31 -0.27 -17.69 1.98
CA ASP A 31 0.44 -17.92 3.24
C ASP A 31 -0.26 -18.93 4.15
N VAL A 32 -1.47 -19.33 3.78
CA VAL A 32 -2.23 -20.35 4.48
C VAL A 32 -1.54 -21.72 4.34
N GLN A 33 -1.55 -22.52 5.39
CA GLN A 33 -0.94 -23.85 5.46
C GLN A 33 0.59 -23.92 5.30
N LYS A 34 1.28 -22.77 5.44
CA LYS A 34 2.74 -22.72 5.40
C LYS A 34 3.32 -22.49 6.80
N GLN A 35 4.39 -23.20 7.12
CA GLN A 35 5.11 -23.03 8.37
C GLN A 35 5.77 -21.63 8.42
N GLN A 36 5.69 -20.97 9.58
CA GLN A 36 6.22 -19.64 9.82
C GLN A 36 7.18 -19.66 11.01
N TYR A 37 8.24 -18.86 10.95
CA TYR A 37 9.15 -18.71 12.08
C TYR A 37 8.58 -17.71 13.07
N VAL A 38 8.58 -18.09 14.34
CA VAL A 38 8.10 -17.25 15.44
C VAL A 38 9.22 -16.93 16.39
N VAL A 39 9.34 -15.66 16.74
CA VAL A 39 10.25 -15.17 17.78
C VAL A 39 9.38 -14.53 18.87
N ILE A 40 9.66 -14.82 20.12
CA ILE A 40 9.00 -14.21 21.27
C ILE A 40 9.85 -13.03 21.74
N GLY A 41 9.20 -11.95 22.15
CA GLY A 41 9.85 -10.76 22.70
C GLY A 41 8.91 -9.97 23.60
N THR A 42 9.46 -8.91 24.19
CA THR A 42 8.75 -7.95 25.04
C THR A 42 8.85 -6.58 24.40
N ILE A 43 7.76 -5.84 24.36
CA ILE A 43 7.69 -4.47 23.84
C ILE A 43 8.39 -3.53 24.81
N LEU A 44 9.35 -2.76 24.33
CA LEU A 44 10.04 -1.72 25.08
C LEU A 44 9.43 -0.33 24.82
N ASP A 45 8.93 -0.09 23.61
CA ASP A 45 8.30 1.18 23.23
C ASP A 45 7.26 1.00 22.14
N VAL A 46 6.27 1.90 22.13
CA VAL A 46 5.19 1.95 21.12
C VAL A 46 5.05 3.38 20.64
N THR A 47 5.40 3.62 19.39
CA THR A 47 5.33 4.95 18.76
C THR A 47 4.34 4.95 17.61
N SER A 48 3.44 5.95 17.56
CA SER A 48 2.54 6.15 16.43
C SER A 48 3.31 6.74 15.25
N VAL A 49 3.13 6.15 14.08
CA VAL A 49 3.77 6.59 12.82
C VAL A 49 2.72 6.68 11.73
N THR A 50 3.04 7.43 10.68
CA THR A 50 2.23 7.45 9.47
C THR A 50 2.92 6.62 8.40
N ILE A 51 2.19 5.67 7.82
CA ILE A 51 2.66 4.87 6.69
C ILE A 51 2.30 5.65 5.41
N GLU A 52 3.33 5.99 4.63
CA GLU A 52 3.14 6.71 3.36
C GLU A 52 2.27 5.88 2.40
N GLY A 53 1.36 6.57 1.72
CA GLY A 53 0.51 5.95 0.72
C GLY A 53 1.23 5.67 -0.61
N ASP A 54 0.55 5.02 -1.51
CA ASP A 54 1.09 4.54 -2.78
C ASP A 54 1.16 5.67 -3.83
N ARG A 55 2.27 6.40 -3.83
CA ARG A 55 2.57 7.47 -4.81
C ARG A 55 2.73 6.91 -6.22
N GLU A 56 3.31 5.74 -6.37
CA GLU A 56 3.62 5.14 -7.66
C GLU A 56 2.35 4.75 -8.43
N THR A 57 1.43 4.08 -7.77
CA THR A 57 0.11 3.74 -8.34
C THR A 57 -0.67 5.00 -8.68
N GLY A 58 -0.65 6.01 -7.79
CA GLY A 58 -1.30 7.30 -8.04
C GLY A 58 -0.70 8.02 -9.24
N ALA A 59 0.63 8.06 -9.36
CA ALA A 59 1.32 8.66 -10.49
C ALA A 59 0.99 7.96 -11.82
N ALA A 60 0.99 6.64 -11.85
CA ALA A 60 0.67 5.87 -13.04
C ALA A 60 -0.78 6.11 -13.50
N ALA A 61 -1.74 6.09 -12.57
CA ALA A 61 -3.14 6.40 -12.87
C ALA A 61 -3.30 7.85 -13.39
N GLY A 62 -2.65 8.80 -12.73
CA GLY A 62 -2.66 10.21 -13.13
C GLY A 62 -2.05 10.44 -14.52
N ALA A 63 -0.94 9.76 -14.84
CA ALA A 63 -0.31 9.83 -16.15
C ALA A 63 -1.23 9.32 -17.28
N LEU A 64 -1.93 8.21 -17.05
CA LEU A 64 -2.88 7.65 -18.02
C LEU A 64 -4.05 8.58 -18.27
N ILE A 65 -4.64 9.13 -17.19
CA ILE A 65 -5.76 10.06 -17.29
C ILE A 65 -5.30 11.37 -17.95
N GLY A 66 -4.22 11.97 -17.46
CA GLY A 66 -3.68 13.23 -17.98
C GLY A 66 -3.25 13.12 -19.44
N GLY A 67 -2.60 12.02 -19.83
CA GLY A 67 -2.21 11.74 -21.20
C GLY A 67 -3.42 11.60 -22.14
N SER A 68 -4.45 10.88 -21.70
CA SER A 68 -5.68 10.71 -22.50
C SER A 68 -6.46 12.01 -22.67
N VAL A 69 -6.52 12.85 -21.64
CA VAL A 69 -7.13 14.19 -21.70
C VAL A 69 -6.31 15.08 -22.64
N GLY A 70 -4.97 15.12 -22.47
CA GLY A 70 -4.07 15.91 -23.30
C GLY A 70 -4.20 15.57 -24.79
N LYS A 71 -4.30 14.29 -25.13
CA LYS A 71 -4.48 13.84 -26.50
C LYS A 71 -5.76 14.36 -27.17
N ASN A 72 -6.81 14.64 -26.41
CA ASN A 72 -8.09 15.11 -26.91
C ASN A 72 -8.25 16.65 -26.93
N VAL A 73 -7.18 17.41 -26.62
CA VAL A 73 -7.25 18.88 -26.56
C VAL A 73 -7.16 19.51 -27.95
N THR A 74 -6.55 18.83 -28.94
CA THR A 74 -6.39 19.31 -30.30
C THR A 74 -6.62 18.19 -31.31
N ASP A 75 -7.12 18.56 -32.50
CA ASP A 75 -7.39 17.64 -33.60
C ASP A 75 -6.17 17.42 -34.52
N SER A 76 -5.06 18.13 -34.30
CA SER A 76 -3.83 18.04 -35.10
C SER A 76 -2.89 16.97 -34.52
N GLU A 77 -2.56 15.94 -35.28
CA GLU A 77 -1.75 14.79 -34.84
C GLU A 77 -0.46 15.17 -34.09
N PRO A 78 0.46 16.01 -34.62
CA PRO A 78 1.70 16.31 -33.91
C PRO A 78 1.48 17.13 -32.61
N GLU A 79 0.45 17.96 -32.55
CA GLU A 79 0.14 18.78 -31.40
C GLU A 79 -0.57 17.96 -30.32
N SER A 80 -1.39 16.99 -30.71
CA SER A 80 -2.08 16.08 -29.77
C SER A 80 -1.12 15.15 -29.04
N ASP A 81 -0.06 14.70 -29.70
CA ASP A 81 0.95 13.84 -29.07
C ASP A 81 1.79 14.64 -28.05
N ILE A 82 2.16 15.88 -28.37
CA ILE A 82 2.84 16.77 -27.42
C ILE A 82 1.93 17.07 -26.22
N ALA A 83 0.66 17.38 -26.47
CA ALA A 83 -0.32 17.66 -25.42
C ALA A 83 -0.57 16.41 -24.53
N ALA A 84 -0.54 15.22 -25.10
CA ALA A 84 -0.63 13.96 -24.34
C ALA A 84 0.58 13.75 -23.41
N ILE A 85 1.79 14.05 -23.88
CA ILE A 85 3.00 13.94 -23.06
C ILE A 85 2.95 14.94 -21.90
N ILE A 86 2.62 16.19 -22.18
CA ILE A 86 2.50 17.24 -21.12
C ILE A 86 1.39 16.86 -20.12
N GLY A 87 0.23 16.44 -20.62
CA GLY A 87 -0.89 15.99 -19.80
C GLY A 87 -0.53 14.80 -18.92
N GLY A 88 0.23 13.85 -19.46
CA GLY A 88 0.74 12.70 -18.73
C GLY A 88 1.70 13.09 -17.59
N ILE A 89 2.63 14.02 -17.85
CA ILE A 89 3.59 14.49 -16.83
C ILE A 89 2.85 15.26 -15.70
N VAL A 90 1.96 16.18 -16.05
CA VAL A 90 1.17 16.91 -15.05
C VAL A 90 0.24 15.97 -14.29
N GLY A 91 -0.44 15.09 -15.01
CA GLY A 91 -1.33 14.09 -14.43
C GLY A 91 -0.61 13.14 -13.47
N SER A 92 0.62 12.72 -13.79
CA SER A 92 1.41 11.86 -12.92
C SER A 92 1.79 12.57 -11.60
N ALA A 93 2.16 13.84 -11.65
CA ALA A 93 2.52 14.61 -10.47
C ALA A 93 1.32 14.80 -9.53
N VAL A 94 0.16 15.18 -10.08
CA VAL A 94 -1.08 15.33 -9.32
C VAL A 94 -1.57 13.95 -8.79
N GLY A 95 -1.51 12.94 -9.64
CA GLY A 95 -1.91 11.58 -9.27
C GLY A 95 -1.04 10.97 -8.18
N ALA A 96 0.27 11.24 -8.18
CA ALA A 96 1.18 10.83 -7.11
C ALA A 96 0.80 11.42 -5.76
N GLU A 97 0.51 12.71 -5.73
CA GLU A 97 0.11 13.42 -4.51
C GLU A 97 -1.24 12.90 -3.99
N LEU A 98 -2.23 12.75 -4.86
CA LEU A 98 -3.52 12.20 -4.50
C LEU A 98 -3.41 10.74 -4.04
N GLY A 99 -2.63 9.90 -4.74
CA GLY A 99 -2.41 8.52 -4.38
C GLY A 99 -1.77 8.39 -3.00
N SER A 100 -0.75 9.19 -2.70
CA SER A 100 -0.13 9.24 -1.38
C SER A 100 -1.12 9.59 -0.29
N ASN A 101 -1.88 10.67 -0.45
CA ASN A 101 -2.79 11.18 0.58
C ASN A 101 -4.01 10.28 0.80
N LEU A 102 -4.55 9.68 -0.28
CA LEU A 102 -5.76 8.84 -0.19
C LEU A 102 -5.48 7.43 0.34
N THR A 103 -4.25 6.93 0.19
CA THR A 103 -3.86 5.59 0.64
C THR A 103 -2.95 5.58 1.86
N GLN A 104 -2.71 6.75 2.47
CA GLN A 104 -1.97 6.90 3.70
C GLN A 104 -2.69 6.21 4.86
N ASN A 105 -1.96 5.42 5.65
CA ASN A 105 -2.50 4.68 6.76
C ASN A 105 -1.79 5.00 8.08
N ASN A 106 -2.53 4.87 9.18
CA ASN A 106 -1.94 4.94 10.50
C ASN A 106 -1.17 3.66 10.81
N GLY A 107 0.05 3.80 11.25
CA GLY A 107 0.93 2.73 11.67
C GLY A 107 1.40 2.87 13.10
N ILE A 108 2.00 1.82 13.59
CA ILE A 108 2.72 1.78 14.86
C ILE A 108 4.12 1.22 14.63
N GLU A 109 5.10 1.84 15.27
CA GLU A 109 6.43 1.30 15.42
C GLU A 109 6.53 0.66 16.80
N LEU A 110 6.94 -0.60 16.83
CA LEU A 110 7.12 -1.40 18.03
C LEU A 110 8.60 -1.69 18.21
N LEU A 111 9.21 -1.14 19.27
CA LEU A 111 10.56 -1.51 19.69
C LEU A 111 10.43 -2.73 20.59
N ILE A 112 11.07 -3.83 20.24
CA ILE A 112 10.91 -5.13 20.89
C ILE A 112 12.29 -5.70 21.25
N GLU A 113 12.47 -6.11 22.49
CA GLU A 113 13.55 -6.97 22.91
C GLU A 113 13.14 -8.44 22.76
N THR A 114 13.87 -9.19 21.95
CA THR A 114 13.62 -10.62 21.77
C THR A 114 14.17 -11.40 22.97
N ASN A 115 13.64 -12.60 23.25
CA ASN A 115 14.16 -13.48 24.31
C ASN A 115 15.65 -13.83 24.11
N GLY A 116 16.21 -13.61 22.93
CA GLY A 116 17.63 -13.74 22.64
C GLY A 116 18.46 -12.47 22.90
N GLY A 117 17.90 -11.45 23.55
CA GLY A 117 18.57 -10.20 23.91
C GLY A 117 18.80 -9.24 22.74
N ARG A 118 18.18 -9.46 21.58
CA ARG A 118 18.29 -8.54 20.44
C ARG A 118 17.15 -7.55 20.43
N MET A 119 17.45 -6.28 20.26
CA MET A 119 16.47 -5.24 20.00
C MET A 119 16.15 -5.16 18.51
N ILE A 120 14.87 -5.10 18.18
CA ILE A 120 14.37 -4.95 16.82
C ILE A 120 13.23 -3.95 16.81
N SER A 121 13.13 -3.13 15.76
CA SER A 121 11.98 -2.29 15.50
C SER A 121 11.15 -2.88 14.34
N ILE A 122 9.84 -2.88 14.48
CA ILE A 122 8.89 -3.32 13.46
C ILE A 122 7.79 -2.27 13.32
N ILE A 123 7.63 -1.78 12.10
CA ILE A 123 6.52 -0.91 11.74
C ILE A 123 5.43 -1.77 11.10
N GLN A 124 4.21 -1.61 11.57
CA GLN A 124 3.03 -2.26 11.00
C GLN A 124 1.83 -1.34 11.02
N GLU A 125 0.85 -1.61 10.17
CA GLU A 125 -0.43 -0.90 10.16
C GLU A 125 -1.19 -1.15 11.46
N VAL A 126 -1.92 -0.14 11.95
CA VAL A 126 -2.79 -0.30 13.11
C VAL A 126 -3.91 -1.27 12.77
N GLY A 127 -3.98 -2.36 13.51
CA GLY A 127 -5.02 -3.38 13.40
C GLY A 127 -5.92 -3.38 14.64
N LYS A 128 -6.53 -4.53 14.90
CA LYS A 128 -7.43 -4.72 16.06
C LYS A 128 -6.72 -4.88 17.40
N TYR A 129 -5.38 -5.02 17.38
CA TYR A 129 -4.61 -5.27 18.59
C TYR A 129 -4.10 -3.96 19.20
N ASP A 130 -4.32 -3.79 20.50
CA ASP A 130 -3.68 -2.75 21.29
C ASP A 130 -2.35 -3.28 21.84
N PHE A 131 -1.29 -2.50 21.67
CA PHE A 131 0.04 -2.83 22.14
C PHE A 131 0.43 -1.89 23.29
N ARG A 132 1.15 -2.46 24.28
CA ARG A 132 1.62 -1.72 25.46
C ARG A 132 3.06 -2.07 25.78
N VAL A 133 3.76 -1.15 26.40
CA VAL A 133 5.09 -1.40 26.96
C VAL A 133 5.02 -2.55 27.96
N ASP A 134 6.07 -3.37 28.03
CA ASP A 134 6.19 -4.58 28.84
C ASP A 134 5.28 -5.75 28.42
N GLN A 135 4.53 -5.60 27.33
CA GLN A 135 3.68 -6.67 26.80
C GLN A 135 4.53 -7.72 26.05
N LYS A 136 4.28 -9.00 26.35
CA LYS A 136 4.84 -10.10 25.55
C LYS A 136 4.14 -10.21 24.19
N VAL A 137 4.93 -10.45 23.15
CA VAL A 137 4.45 -10.54 21.79
C VAL A 137 5.13 -11.67 21.02
N ARG A 138 4.44 -12.12 19.97
CA ARG A 138 4.96 -13.03 18.95
C ARG A 138 5.28 -12.26 17.69
N ILE A 139 6.52 -12.36 17.25
CA ILE A 139 6.99 -11.84 15.97
C ILE A 139 6.97 -12.98 14.98
N ILE A 140 6.09 -12.90 14.00
CA ILE A 140 5.92 -13.91 12.97
C ILE A 140 6.67 -13.45 11.74
N LYS A 141 7.72 -14.18 11.37
CA LYS A 141 8.58 -13.87 10.22
C LYS A 141 8.29 -14.78 9.04
N ARG A 142 8.15 -14.15 7.86
CA ARG A 142 7.98 -14.89 6.62
C ARG A 142 8.38 -14.07 5.40
N ASN A 143 9.19 -14.66 4.51
CA ASN A 143 9.60 -14.06 3.24
C ASN A 143 10.09 -12.60 3.40
N GLY A 144 10.93 -12.35 4.40
CA GLY A 144 11.47 -11.02 4.70
C GLY A 144 10.49 -10.05 5.37
N LYS A 145 9.22 -10.43 5.53
CA LYS A 145 8.21 -9.63 6.25
C LYS A 145 8.02 -10.13 7.67
N SER A 146 7.75 -9.21 8.58
CA SER A 146 7.47 -9.49 9.98
C SER A 146 6.13 -8.87 10.36
N ARG A 147 5.39 -9.55 11.24
CA ARG A 147 4.21 -9.00 11.89
C ARG A 147 4.24 -9.34 13.37
N VAL A 148 3.72 -8.44 14.18
CA VAL A 148 3.64 -8.60 15.63
C VAL A 148 2.19 -8.82 16.04
N ILE A 149 1.97 -9.81 16.89
CA ILE A 149 0.68 -10.08 17.51
C ILE A 149 0.89 -10.32 19.01
N PRO A 150 -0.08 -10.03 19.88
CA PRO A 150 0.01 -10.34 21.31
C PRO A 150 0.33 -11.81 21.54
N PHE A 151 1.04 -12.06 22.64
CA PHE A 151 1.30 -13.40 23.15
C PHE A 151 0.39 -13.61 24.36
N ASP A 152 -0.78 -14.20 24.10
CA ASP A 152 -1.75 -14.57 25.15
C ASP A 152 -1.49 -15.99 25.61
#